data_d7d68a4320cddf647175ab08ac4eb626
#
_entry.id   d7d68a4320cddf647175ab08ac4eb626
#
_cell.length_a   1.000
_cell.length_b   1.000
_cell.length_c   1.000
_cell.angle_alpha   90.00
_cell.angle_beta   90.00
_cell.angle_gamma   90.00
#
_symmetry.space_group_name_H-M   'P 1'
#
loop_
_entity.id
_entity.type
_entity.pdbx_description
1 polymer ?
#
loop_
_entity_poly.entity_id
_entity_poly.type
_entity_poly.pdbx_seq_one_letter_code
_entity_poly.pdbx_strand_id
1 'polypeptide(L)'
;MEGKVLADVVFPINPLKTLMPGSTDVGDVSYQAPTGQILTACKAFGTPGHSWQEVSQSGSSIGRKGMITAAKVMGMAAVDVFQDPQIIKDAKKEFTAAVKDGYQCPIPDEIKPDI
;
A
#
# COMPACT_ATOMS: atom_id res chain seq x y z
N MET A 1 -16.96 -9.10 -12.42
CA MET A 1 -15.93 -8.65 -13.40
C MET A 1 -15.65 -9.71 -14.46
N GLU A 2 -16.67 -10.46 -14.80
CA GLU A 2 -16.60 -11.51 -15.81
C GLU A 2 -16.21 -10.91 -17.18
N GLY A 3 -15.23 -11.51 -17.86
CA GLY A 3 -14.73 -11.05 -19.15
C GLY A 3 -13.75 -9.88 -19.16
N LYS A 4 -13.41 -9.28 -18.00
CA LYS A 4 -12.43 -8.20 -17.94
C LYS A 4 -11.03 -8.73 -17.67
N VAL A 5 -10.06 -8.20 -18.42
CA VAL A 5 -8.65 -8.56 -18.29
C VAL A 5 -7.98 -7.76 -17.16
N LEU A 6 -8.41 -6.53 -16.93
CA LEU A 6 -7.86 -5.63 -15.90
C LEU A 6 -8.96 -5.08 -15.02
N ALA A 7 -8.62 -4.70 -13.79
CA ALA A 7 -9.49 -3.90 -12.95
C ALA A 7 -9.60 -2.48 -13.53
N ASP A 8 -10.83 -2.06 -13.83
CA ASP A 8 -11.17 -0.73 -14.35
C ASP A 8 -12.19 -0.02 -13.44
N VAL A 9 -12.25 -0.45 -12.18
CA VAL A 9 -13.12 0.09 -11.16
C VAL A 9 -12.36 0.42 -9.90
N VAL A 10 -12.84 1.40 -9.16
CA VAL A 10 -12.37 1.69 -7.81
C VAL A 10 -13.17 0.84 -6.84
N PHE A 11 -12.49 -0.02 -6.09
CA PHE A 11 -13.16 -0.80 -5.05
C PHE A 11 -13.45 0.09 -3.83
N PRO A 12 -14.59 -0.10 -3.16
CA PRO A 12 -14.84 0.58 -1.91
C PRO A 12 -13.82 0.15 -0.86
N ILE A 13 -13.54 1.04 0.08
CA ILE A 13 -12.70 0.72 1.23
C ILE A 13 -13.36 -0.43 2.00
N ASN A 14 -12.63 -1.51 2.21
CA ASN A 14 -13.11 -2.61 3.03
C ASN A 14 -12.99 -2.21 4.51
N PRO A 15 -14.11 -2.07 5.25
CA PRO A 15 -14.06 -1.71 6.66
C PRO A 15 -13.58 -2.87 7.55
N LEU A 16 -13.52 -4.09 7.01
CA LEU A 16 -13.05 -5.26 7.76
C LEU A 16 -11.52 -5.26 7.79
N LYS A 17 -10.97 -5.34 9.00
CA LYS A 17 -9.55 -5.59 9.19
C LYS A 17 -9.29 -7.05 8.80
N THR A 18 -8.75 -7.27 7.61
CA THR A 18 -8.36 -8.60 7.14
C THR A 18 -6.84 -8.75 7.27
N LEU A 19 -6.44 -9.86 7.87
CA LEU A 19 -5.03 -10.24 7.88
C LEU A 19 -4.65 -10.71 6.47
N MET A 20 -3.70 -10.02 5.85
CA MET A 20 -3.10 -10.48 4.59
C MET A 20 -1.83 -11.26 4.91
N PRO A 21 -1.73 -12.53 4.44
CA PRO A 21 -0.51 -13.29 4.61
C PRO A 21 0.61 -12.68 3.76
N GLY A 22 1.76 -12.47 4.37
CA GLY A 22 2.92 -11.88 3.71
C GLY A 22 3.76 -11.07 4.69
N SER A 23 4.95 -10.69 4.27
CA SER A 23 5.82 -9.79 5.03
C SER A 23 6.18 -8.56 4.20
N THR A 24 6.28 -7.42 4.86
CA THR A 24 6.65 -6.15 4.27
C THR A 24 7.09 -5.17 5.35
N ASP A 25 8.09 -4.35 5.05
CA ASP A 25 8.57 -3.30 5.96
C ASP A 25 7.56 -2.16 6.16
N VAL A 26 6.51 -2.09 5.34
CA VAL A 26 5.43 -1.11 5.50
C VAL A 26 4.73 -1.26 6.86
N GLY A 27 4.69 -2.48 7.42
CA GLY A 27 4.20 -2.73 8.77
C GLY A 27 4.95 -1.89 9.80
N ASP A 28 6.29 -1.97 9.79
CA ASP A 28 7.15 -1.24 10.73
C ASP A 28 7.01 0.28 10.56
N VAL A 29 6.96 0.77 9.32
CA VAL A 29 6.71 2.18 9.02
C VAL A 29 5.37 2.65 9.58
N SER A 30 4.33 1.81 9.51
CA SER A 30 2.99 2.15 10.02
C SER A 30 2.92 2.32 11.53
N TYR A 31 3.91 1.80 12.28
CA TYR A 31 4.06 2.05 13.72
C TYR A 31 4.85 3.33 14.04
N GLN A 32 5.49 3.94 13.06
CA GLN A 32 6.26 5.18 13.23
C GLN A 32 5.49 6.42 12.75
N ALA A 33 4.58 6.26 11.82
CA ALA A 33 3.81 7.37 11.26
C ALA A 33 2.45 6.91 10.71
N PRO A 34 1.44 7.80 10.65
CA PRO A 34 0.20 7.53 9.92
C PRO A 34 0.50 7.12 8.49
N THR A 35 0.04 5.94 8.10
CA THR A 35 0.37 5.34 6.80
C THR A 35 -0.89 5.00 6.03
N GLY A 36 -0.97 5.46 4.78
CA GLY A 36 -1.98 5.06 3.81
C GLY A 36 -1.38 4.17 2.73
N GLN A 37 -2.16 3.24 2.20
CA GLN A 37 -1.73 2.34 1.13
C GLN A 37 -2.78 2.29 0.03
N ILE A 38 -2.32 2.26 -1.22
CA ILE A 38 -3.15 2.07 -2.40
C ILE A 38 -2.65 0.88 -3.21
N LEU A 39 -3.55 0.26 -3.93
CA LEU A 39 -3.26 -0.78 -4.91
C LEU A 39 -3.78 -0.34 -6.28
N THR A 40 -2.98 -0.55 -7.32
CA THR A 40 -3.36 -0.26 -8.70
C THR A 40 -3.23 -1.48 -9.59
N ALA A 41 -3.98 -1.53 -10.68
CA ALA A 41 -3.95 -2.63 -11.64
C ALA A 41 -2.65 -2.58 -12.45
N CYS A 42 -1.66 -3.36 -12.07
CA CYS A 42 -0.36 -3.49 -12.74
C CYS A 42 -0.19 -4.82 -13.49
N LYS A 43 -1.16 -5.71 -13.39
CA LYS A 43 -1.18 -7.03 -14.05
C LYS A 43 -2.60 -7.48 -14.36
N ALA A 44 -2.73 -8.41 -15.30
CA ALA A 44 -4.02 -9.00 -15.67
C ALA A 44 -4.60 -9.82 -14.50
N PHE A 45 -5.93 -9.92 -14.45
CA PHE A 45 -6.62 -10.81 -13.53
C PHE A 45 -6.16 -12.26 -13.71
N GLY A 46 -6.05 -12.99 -12.60
CA GLY A 46 -5.61 -14.37 -12.61
C GLY A 46 -4.10 -14.57 -12.80
N THR A 47 -3.31 -13.50 -12.94
CA THR A 47 -1.86 -13.62 -12.94
C THR A 47 -1.37 -14.07 -11.57
N PRO A 48 -0.71 -15.24 -11.48
CA PRO A 48 -0.18 -15.70 -10.19
C PRO A 48 0.88 -14.73 -9.66
N GLY A 49 0.85 -14.48 -8.35
CA GLY A 49 1.91 -13.73 -7.70
C GLY A 49 3.23 -14.50 -7.68
N HIS A 50 4.37 -13.79 -7.56
CA HIS A 50 5.72 -14.38 -7.52
C HIS A 50 6.02 -15.33 -8.69
N SER A 51 5.60 -14.95 -9.90
CA SER A 51 5.72 -15.75 -11.10
C SER A 51 6.39 -15.01 -12.25
N TRP A 52 6.92 -15.74 -13.23
CA TRP A 52 7.47 -15.15 -14.44
C TRP A 52 6.41 -14.35 -15.22
N GLN A 53 5.14 -14.76 -15.15
CA GLN A 53 4.01 -14.06 -15.77
C GLN A 53 3.83 -12.65 -15.15
N GLU A 54 3.97 -12.54 -13.83
CA GLU A 54 3.92 -11.24 -13.16
C GLU A 54 5.12 -10.37 -13.54
N VAL A 55 6.32 -10.95 -13.57
CA VAL A 55 7.55 -10.25 -13.98
C VAL A 55 7.42 -9.72 -15.41
N SER A 56 6.94 -10.53 -16.34
CA SER A 56 6.78 -10.12 -17.75
C SER A 56 5.81 -8.95 -17.94
N GLN A 57 4.77 -8.89 -17.10
CA GLN A 57 3.77 -7.80 -17.15
C GLN A 57 4.27 -6.52 -16.48
N SER A 58 5.12 -6.63 -15.46
CA SER A 58 5.65 -5.46 -14.73
C SER A 58 6.41 -4.50 -15.65
N GLY A 59 7.19 -5.02 -16.62
CA GLY A 59 7.89 -4.23 -17.61
C GLY A 59 7.05 -3.79 -18.82
N SER A 60 5.81 -4.26 -18.92
CA SER A 60 4.91 -3.99 -20.04
C SER A 60 4.20 -2.64 -19.94
N SER A 61 3.38 -2.31 -20.97
CA SER A 61 2.51 -1.12 -20.92
C SER A 61 1.48 -1.20 -19.80
N ILE A 62 1.07 -2.39 -19.38
CA ILE A 62 0.12 -2.59 -18.27
C ILE A 62 0.77 -2.14 -16.95
N GLY A 63 1.95 -2.67 -16.62
CA GLY A 63 2.68 -2.30 -15.42
C GLY A 63 3.01 -0.81 -15.38
N ARG A 64 3.50 -0.25 -16.49
CA ARG A 64 3.80 1.19 -16.57
C ARG A 64 2.58 2.09 -16.39
N LYS A 65 1.43 1.74 -16.96
CA LYS A 65 0.18 2.50 -16.77
C LYS A 65 -0.31 2.43 -15.32
N GLY A 66 -0.24 1.25 -14.70
CA GLY A 66 -0.56 1.07 -13.28
C GLY A 66 0.34 1.92 -12.38
N MET A 67 1.64 1.90 -12.63
CA MET A 67 2.61 2.73 -11.90
C MET A 67 2.31 4.23 -12.03
N ILE A 68 2.04 4.72 -13.24
CA ILE A 68 1.69 6.14 -13.45
C ILE A 68 0.37 6.49 -12.77
N THR A 69 -0.59 5.57 -12.76
CA THR A 69 -1.85 5.78 -12.03
C THR A 69 -1.60 5.89 -10.52
N ALA A 70 -0.78 5.00 -9.96
CA ALA A 70 -0.39 5.08 -8.55
C ALA A 70 0.29 6.41 -8.23
N ALA A 71 1.25 6.85 -9.05
CA ALA A 71 1.95 8.13 -8.87
C ALA A 71 0.99 9.33 -8.88
N LYS A 72 0.00 9.33 -9.78
CA LYS A 72 -1.04 10.38 -9.83
C LYS A 72 -1.89 10.40 -8.57
N VAL A 73 -2.38 9.23 -8.12
CA VAL A 73 -3.21 9.13 -6.92
C VAL A 73 -2.42 9.58 -5.68
N MET A 74 -1.17 9.15 -5.54
CA MET A 74 -0.31 9.58 -4.43
C MET A 74 -0.04 11.09 -4.47
N GLY A 75 0.24 11.65 -5.65
CA GLY A 75 0.43 13.09 -5.81
C GLY A 75 -0.82 13.90 -5.46
N MET A 76 -2.00 13.45 -5.88
CA MET A 76 -3.27 14.09 -5.52
C MET A 76 -3.54 13.99 -4.02
N ALA A 77 -3.33 12.83 -3.41
CA ALA A 77 -3.48 12.65 -1.97
C ALA A 77 -2.53 13.57 -1.17
N ALA A 78 -1.30 13.76 -1.64
CA ALA A 78 -0.38 14.72 -1.03
C ALA A 78 -0.91 16.16 -1.10
N VAL A 79 -1.48 16.57 -2.23
CA VAL A 79 -2.11 17.89 -2.37
C VAL A 79 -3.27 18.05 -1.38
N ASP A 80 -4.15 17.05 -1.28
CA ASP A 80 -5.28 17.08 -0.35
C ASP A 80 -4.80 17.23 1.10
N VAL A 81 -3.77 16.48 1.50
CA VAL A 81 -3.16 16.56 2.84
C VAL A 81 -2.58 17.96 3.12
N PHE A 82 -1.96 18.61 2.12
CA PHE A 82 -1.44 19.96 2.27
C PHE A 82 -2.54 21.03 2.32
N GLN A 83 -3.65 20.80 1.64
CA GLN A 83 -4.76 21.75 1.58
C GLN A 83 -5.72 21.64 2.76
N ASP A 84 -5.87 20.45 3.33
CA ASP A 84 -6.77 20.18 4.45
C ASP A 84 -6.03 19.65 5.70
N PRO A 85 -5.68 20.54 6.65
CA PRO A 85 -5.03 20.14 7.90
C PRO A 85 -5.87 19.17 8.76
N GLN A 86 -7.18 19.06 8.49
CA GLN A 86 -8.04 18.16 9.24
C GLN A 86 -7.70 16.70 8.96
N ILE A 87 -7.32 16.38 7.71
CA ILE A 87 -6.87 15.02 7.32
C ILE A 87 -5.69 14.58 8.20
N ILE A 88 -4.71 15.46 8.43
CA ILE A 88 -3.56 15.15 9.29
C ILE A 88 -3.97 14.94 10.75
N LYS A 89 -4.90 15.76 11.25
CA LYS A 89 -5.38 15.63 12.64
C LYS A 89 -6.10 14.31 12.86
N ASP A 90 -6.96 13.92 11.93
CA ASP A 90 -7.71 12.68 12.00
C ASP A 90 -6.80 11.45 11.85
N ALA A 91 -5.86 11.48 10.91
CA ALA A 91 -4.85 10.44 10.74
C ALA A 91 -3.97 10.27 11.99
N LYS A 92 -3.53 11.36 12.62
CA LYS A 92 -2.77 11.31 13.87
C LYS A 92 -3.60 10.76 15.04
N LYS A 93 -4.88 11.11 15.12
CA LYS A 93 -5.78 10.57 16.15
C LYS A 93 -5.93 9.05 16.01
N GLU A 94 -6.17 8.57 14.79
CA GLU A 94 -6.26 7.14 14.50
C GLU A 94 -4.94 6.42 14.81
N PHE A 95 -3.83 6.97 14.34
CA PHE A 95 -2.49 6.46 14.59
C PHE A 95 -2.20 6.32 16.09
N THR A 96 -2.40 7.39 16.86
CA THR A 96 -2.16 7.38 18.31
C THR A 96 -3.01 6.31 19.04
N ALA A 97 -4.24 6.11 18.60
CA ALA A 97 -5.10 5.08 19.15
C ALA A 97 -4.63 3.66 18.77
N ALA A 98 -4.09 3.49 17.56
CA ALA A 98 -3.61 2.20 17.07
C ALA A 98 -2.30 1.76 17.73
N VAL A 99 -1.38 2.71 18.01
CA VAL A 99 -0.05 2.41 18.59
C VAL A 99 0.02 2.60 20.11
N LYS A 100 -1.11 2.78 20.77
CA LYS A 100 -1.18 3.05 22.23
C LYS A 100 -0.45 2.05 23.12
N ASP A 101 -0.35 0.79 22.68
CA ASP A 101 0.30 -0.30 23.42
C ASP A 101 1.81 -0.38 23.10
N GLY A 102 2.32 0.56 22.33
CA GLY A 102 3.72 0.62 21.89
C GLY A 102 4.00 -0.30 20.71
N TYR A 103 5.21 -0.19 20.19
CA TYR A 103 5.76 -1.05 19.15
C TYR A 103 7.11 -1.60 19.59
N GLN A 104 7.28 -2.89 19.45
CA GLN A 104 8.57 -3.55 19.62
C GLN A 104 8.95 -4.21 18.30
N CYS A 105 10.09 -3.80 17.75
CA CYS A 105 10.64 -4.41 16.55
C CYS A 105 10.89 -5.91 16.79
N PRO A 106 10.40 -6.80 15.92
CA PRO A 106 10.63 -8.23 16.06
C PRO A 106 12.07 -8.66 15.70
N ILE A 107 12.84 -7.75 15.09
CA ILE A 107 14.25 -8.00 14.75
C ILE A 107 15.09 -7.66 15.98
N PRO A 108 15.91 -8.58 16.52
CA PRO A 108 16.81 -8.31 17.62
C PRO A 108 17.81 -7.19 17.30
N ASP A 109 18.12 -6.35 18.28
CA ASP A 109 19.00 -5.17 18.12
C ASP A 109 20.42 -5.51 17.67
N GLU A 110 20.89 -6.74 17.95
CA GLU A 110 22.20 -7.23 17.53
C GLU A 110 22.29 -7.60 16.04
N ILE A 111 21.12 -7.79 15.37
CA ILE A 111 21.09 -8.07 13.94
C ILE A 111 21.18 -6.75 13.19
N LYS A 112 22.31 -6.57 12.52
CA LYS A 112 22.57 -5.40 11.68
C LYS A 112 22.54 -5.78 10.21
N PRO A 113 22.12 -4.85 9.30
CA PRO A 113 22.24 -5.08 7.88
C PRO A 113 23.69 -5.36 7.48
N ASP A 114 23.90 -6.34 6.61
CA ASP A 114 25.19 -6.52 5.93
C ASP A 114 25.33 -5.36 4.93
N ILE A 115 26.25 -4.44 5.26
CA ILE A 115 26.56 -3.27 4.43
C ILE A 115 27.96 -3.48 3.82
#